data_a58c5ea54609960a9a6356bbd40ab5c5
#
_entry.id   a58c5ea54609960a9a6356bbd40ab5c5
#
_cell.length_a   1.000
_cell.length_b   1.000
_cell.length_c   1.000
_cell.angle_alpha   90.00
_cell.angle_beta   90.00
_cell.angle_gamma   90.00
#
_symmetry.space_group_name_H-M   'P 1'
#
loop_
_entity.id
_entity.type
_entity.pdbx_description
1 polymer ?
#
loop_
_entity_poly.entity_id
_entity_poly.type
_entity_poly.pdbx_seq_one_letter_code
_entity_poly.pdbx_strand_id
1 'polypeptide(L)'
;MSYSKDVIDRVIEENDIVDVVSSYVSLKKSGKDFKGLCPFHHEKTPSFNVSQEKQLYHCFGCQASGNVITFVMNIENVGFKEAVEFLADRAGIEIEEENLSGLEYQKKKLKDEIYEVNRLAALFYHMYLYSKFGQAALKYLYDRGIDDITIKRFGLGLSPSSGLELLKYLKRRNYNIDVLVRAGLVSKSSTGSYYDRFKNRVMFPIIDEKNNVIGFGGRVMDDAKPKYLNTPETVVFKKGKTLYGINYAKKSKEDMFIIVEGYMDAIALYQSGLDNVVASLGTALTLEQGRLIKKYKNTVVISYDADEAGIEATMRGLNLLDELDLNVNILTVPNGKDPDEYVRKEGFDAFKKLLEKTDTLIEYKIKKYKQDLDLGKPSDRIKYIKKVCKDLATVKDEVKRDVYISIVSKDAEIPENTIRAEIDQFVKGFLQNNKKIRYTVGNNRHNIKYSEAKKIPSLKYLIALLLIDNKLYSRVKGKLSVDDIEDEHLKAVMSYIFERLEDGGHVDAKDLSFMLDNADLKDEFNDIFNVLYSEKVASEKIVDDCVKEIIKDDIRKKIASIKREIDDSYNAGDVEKERELLIQLQKYEKEMLSLKNG
;
A
#
# COMPACT_ATOMS: atom_id res chain seq x y z
N MET A 1 12.21 -14.41 -9.64
CA MET A 1 11.36 -15.54 -9.16
C MET A 1 12.24 -16.43 -8.32
N SER A 2 11.75 -17.00 -7.21
CA SER A 2 12.58 -17.80 -6.30
C SER A 2 12.53 -19.30 -6.57
N TYR A 3 11.56 -19.77 -7.36
CA TYR A 3 11.38 -21.18 -7.70
C TYR A 3 11.09 -21.36 -9.19
N SER A 4 11.51 -22.52 -9.76
CA SER A 4 11.17 -22.86 -11.14
C SER A 4 9.67 -23.13 -11.27
N LYS A 5 9.16 -22.99 -12.49
CA LYS A 5 7.79 -23.34 -12.81
C LYS A 5 7.48 -24.78 -12.44
N ASP A 6 8.39 -25.71 -12.77
CA ASP A 6 8.21 -27.14 -12.50
C ASP A 6 8.06 -27.45 -11.01
N VAL A 7 8.80 -26.73 -10.13
CA VAL A 7 8.65 -26.86 -8.68
C VAL A 7 7.31 -26.34 -8.22
N ILE A 8 6.87 -25.17 -8.72
CA ILE A 8 5.58 -24.57 -8.36
C ILE A 8 4.42 -25.48 -8.81
N ASP A 9 4.46 -25.97 -10.04
CA ASP A 9 3.45 -26.85 -10.60
C ASP A 9 3.37 -28.15 -9.79
N ARG A 10 4.50 -28.75 -9.43
CA ARG A 10 4.55 -29.93 -8.57
C ARG A 10 4.00 -29.66 -7.18
N VAL A 11 4.30 -28.52 -6.57
CA VAL A 11 3.74 -28.13 -5.27
C VAL A 11 2.23 -27.98 -5.35
N ILE A 12 1.68 -27.41 -6.43
CA ILE A 12 0.23 -27.28 -6.62
C ILE A 12 -0.42 -28.66 -6.84
N GLU A 13 0.18 -29.52 -7.65
CA GLU A 13 -0.37 -30.84 -7.99
C GLU A 13 -0.43 -31.79 -6.79
N GLU A 14 0.58 -31.75 -5.92
CA GLU A 14 0.65 -32.60 -4.72
C GLU A 14 -0.18 -32.06 -3.54
N ASN A 15 -0.75 -30.86 -3.65
CA ASN A 15 -1.59 -30.24 -2.63
C ASN A 15 -3.01 -29.99 -3.13
N ASP A 16 -3.89 -30.99 -3.03
CA ASP A 16 -5.31 -30.81 -3.35
C ASP A 16 -5.92 -29.70 -2.50
N ILE A 17 -6.58 -28.74 -3.15
CA ILE A 17 -7.09 -27.55 -2.49
C ILE A 17 -8.14 -27.88 -1.41
N VAL A 18 -8.94 -28.93 -1.62
CA VAL A 18 -9.97 -29.34 -0.64
C VAL A 18 -9.30 -29.85 0.62
N ASP A 19 -8.21 -30.63 0.49
CA ASP A 19 -7.47 -31.18 1.62
C ASP A 19 -6.76 -30.08 2.41
N VAL A 20 -6.13 -29.13 1.71
CA VAL A 20 -5.47 -27.99 2.36
C VAL A 20 -6.47 -27.11 3.07
N VAL A 21 -7.56 -26.71 2.40
CA VAL A 21 -8.60 -25.86 2.97
C VAL A 21 -9.30 -26.55 4.14
N SER A 22 -9.54 -27.86 4.07
CA SER A 22 -10.21 -28.63 5.13
C SER A 22 -9.43 -28.64 6.44
N SER A 23 -8.12 -28.36 6.42
CA SER A 23 -7.33 -28.22 7.65
C SER A 23 -7.61 -26.91 8.41
N TYR A 24 -8.25 -25.93 7.76
CA TYR A 24 -8.59 -24.62 8.34
C TYR A 24 -10.10 -24.38 8.45
N VAL A 25 -10.88 -24.94 7.53
CA VAL A 25 -12.32 -24.68 7.37
C VAL A 25 -13.10 -26.00 7.34
N SER A 26 -14.15 -26.08 8.14
CA SER A 26 -15.07 -27.24 8.05
C SER A 26 -15.86 -27.17 6.75
N LEU A 27 -15.48 -28.00 5.78
CA LEU A 27 -16.12 -28.08 4.48
C LEU A 27 -17.20 -29.18 4.44
N LYS A 28 -18.33 -28.88 3.79
CA LYS A 28 -19.41 -29.85 3.49
C LYS A 28 -19.57 -29.98 2.00
N LYS A 29 -19.72 -31.21 1.49
CA LYS A 29 -19.94 -31.45 0.07
C LYS A 29 -21.27 -30.83 -0.37
N SER A 30 -21.25 -30.07 -1.46
CA SER A 30 -22.40 -29.40 -2.04
C SER A 30 -22.38 -29.58 -3.56
N GLY A 31 -23.06 -30.64 -4.06
CA GLY A 31 -22.99 -31.03 -5.47
C GLY A 31 -21.59 -31.55 -5.86
N LYS A 32 -20.94 -30.90 -6.85
CA LYS A 32 -19.56 -31.21 -7.28
C LYS A 32 -18.49 -30.50 -6.43
N ASP A 33 -18.86 -29.43 -5.73
CA ASP A 33 -17.97 -28.57 -4.97
C ASP A 33 -18.13 -28.79 -3.45
N PHE A 34 -17.30 -28.10 -2.67
CA PHE A 34 -17.37 -28.10 -1.22
C PHE A 34 -17.69 -26.68 -0.71
N LYS A 35 -18.42 -26.60 0.41
CA LYS A 35 -18.90 -25.33 0.97
C LYS A 35 -18.64 -25.22 2.47
N GLY A 36 -18.21 -24.04 2.92
CA GLY A 36 -17.95 -23.74 4.34
C GLY A 36 -18.17 -22.26 4.69
N LEU A 37 -17.93 -21.92 5.95
CA LEU A 37 -17.86 -20.52 6.38
C LEU A 37 -16.52 -19.94 5.93
N CYS A 38 -16.53 -18.70 5.44
CA CYS A 38 -15.31 -18.05 4.95
C CYS A 38 -14.34 -17.74 6.10
N PRO A 39 -13.06 -18.09 5.97
CA PRO A 39 -12.06 -17.76 6.98
C PRO A 39 -11.56 -16.32 6.88
N PHE A 40 -11.89 -15.59 5.79
CA PHE A 40 -11.39 -14.26 5.50
C PHE A 40 -12.34 -13.12 5.89
N HIS A 41 -13.62 -13.44 6.21
CA HIS A 41 -14.59 -12.48 6.72
C HIS A 41 -15.59 -13.16 7.66
N HIS A 42 -16.21 -12.38 8.53
CA HIS A 42 -17.17 -12.93 9.48
C HIS A 42 -18.54 -13.12 8.83
N GLU A 43 -19.05 -14.37 8.83
CA GLU A 43 -20.37 -14.71 8.30
C GLU A 43 -21.06 -15.81 9.11
N LYS A 44 -22.40 -15.85 9.04
CA LYS A 44 -23.20 -16.90 9.69
C LYS A 44 -23.72 -17.97 8.71
N THR A 45 -23.77 -17.64 7.43
CA THR A 45 -24.25 -18.52 6.36
C THR A 45 -23.10 -18.86 5.44
N PRO A 46 -22.83 -20.15 5.11
CA PRO A 46 -21.69 -20.52 4.29
C PRO A 46 -21.74 -19.88 2.90
N SER A 47 -20.74 -19.07 2.56
CA SER A 47 -20.56 -18.48 1.23
C SER A 47 -19.22 -18.84 0.58
N PHE A 48 -18.36 -19.57 1.29
CA PHE A 48 -17.04 -19.98 0.82
C PHE A 48 -17.15 -21.34 0.11
N ASN A 49 -16.85 -21.35 -1.18
CA ASN A 49 -16.89 -22.54 -2.02
C ASN A 49 -15.49 -22.95 -2.45
N VAL A 50 -15.25 -24.26 -2.55
CA VAL A 50 -13.99 -24.85 -3.02
C VAL A 50 -14.32 -25.86 -4.11
N SER A 51 -13.78 -25.63 -5.30
CA SER A 51 -13.95 -26.54 -6.44
C SER A 51 -12.73 -27.45 -6.57
N GLN A 52 -12.93 -28.73 -6.33
CA GLN A 52 -11.89 -29.74 -6.50
C GLN A 52 -11.52 -29.91 -7.98
N GLU A 53 -12.48 -29.83 -8.89
CA GLU A 53 -12.26 -29.95 -10.34
C GLU A 53 -11.40 -28.81 -10.87
N LYS A 54 -11.66 -27.58 -10.42
CA LYS A 54 -10.92 -26.38 -10.86
C LYS A 54 -9.67 -26.09 -10.04
N GLN A 55 -9.48 -26.76 -8.89
CA GLN A 55 -8.44 -26.46 -7.91
C GLN A 55 -8.43 -24.97 -7.47
N LEU A 56 -9.63 -24.39 -7.30
CA LEU A 56 -9.85 -23.00 -6.91
C LEU A 56 -10.85 -22.89 -5.77
N TYR A 57 -10.69 -21.85 -4.94
CA TYR A 57 -11.71 -21.41 -4.01
C TYR A 57 -12.30 -20.07 -4.43
N HIS A 58 -13.54 -19.82 -4.01
CA HIS A 58 -14.22 -18.54 -4.18
C HIS A 58 -15.20 -18.29 -3.03
N CYS A 59 -15.17 -17.09 -2.46
CA CYS A 59 -16.15 -16.64 -1.47
C CYS A 59 -17.16 -15.68 -2.09
N PHE A 60 -18.43 -16.03 -2.15
CA PHE A 60 -19.49 -15.16 -2.67
C PHE A 60 -19.83 -13.98 -1.74
N GLY A 61 -19.36 -14.00 -0.48
CA GLY A 61 -19.52 -12.90 0.48
C GLY A 61 -18.51 -11.78 0.28
N CYS A 62 -17.21 -12.09 0.43
CA CYS A 62 -16.14 -11.09 0.34
C CYS A 62 -15.38 -11.08 -0.98
N GLN A 63 -15.74 -11.92 -1.95
CA GLN A 63 -15.12 -12.07 -3.28
C GLN A 63 -13.66 -12.56 -3.24
N ALA A 64 -13.16 -13.06 -2.11
CA ALA A 64 -11.83 -13.66 -2.03
C ALA A 64 -11.80 -14.94 -2.87
N SER A 65 -10.80 -15.07 -3.75
CA SER A 65 -10.65 -16.22 -4.63
C SER A 65 -9.20 -16.55 -4.91
N GLY A 66 -8.90 -17.74 -5.40
CA GLY A 66 -7.56 -18.15 -5.79
C GLY A 66 -7.35 -19.67 -5.77
N ASN A 67 -6.11 -20.08 -6.00
CA ASN A 67 -5.64 -21.46 -5.89
C ASN A 67 -5.13 -21.79 -4.48
N VAL A 68 -4.56 -22.98 -4.31
CA VAL A 68 -4.02 -23.45 -3.02
C VAL A 68 -2.91 -22.56 -2.45
N ILE A 69 -2.02 -22.03 -3.31
CA ILE A 69 -0.95 -21.09 -2.86
C ILE A 69 -1.57 -19.79 -2.37
N THR A 70 -2.48 -19.19 -3.15
CA THR A 70 -3.18 -17.95 -2.75
C THR A 70 -3.97 -18.15 -1.46
N PHE A 71 -4.56 -19.33 -1.25
CA PHE A 71 -5.25 -19.65 0.00
C PHE A 71 -4.29 -19.60 1.19
N VAL A 72 -3.13 -20.27 1.09
CA VAL A 72 -2.12 -20.30 2.16
C VAL A 72 -1.55 -18.89 2.41
N MET A 73 -1.25 -18.13 1.34
CA MET A 73 -0.82 -16.74 1.47
C MET A 73 -1.81 -15.88 2.26
N ASN A 74 -3.11 -16.10 2.05
CA ASN A 74 -4.16 -15.32 2.70
C ASN A 74 -4.44 -15.77 4.13
N ILE A 75 -4.49 -17.08 4.39
CA ILE A 75 -4.85 -17.61 5.71
C ILE A 75 -3.69 -17.50 6.71
N GLU A 76 -2.47 -17.77 6.27
CA GLU A 76 -1.26 -17.66 7.11
C GLU A 76 -0.67 -16.24 7.10
N ASN A 77 -1.20 -15.35 6.24
CA ASN A 77 -0.70 -13.98 6.05
C ASN A 77 0.80 -13.93 5.73
N VAL A 78 1.23 -14.76 4.79
CA VAL A 78 2.61 -14.94 4.35
C VAL A 78 2.79 -14.54 2.89
N GLY A 79 4.04 -14.36 2.45
CA GLY A 79 4.37 -14.12 1.06
C GLY A 79 4.30 -15.40 0.20
N PHE A 80 4.41 -15.21 -1.13
CA PHE A 80 4.38 -16.34 -2.09
C PHE A 80 5.45 -17.39 -1.77
N LYS A 81 6.67 -16.96 -1.49
CA LYS A 81 7.78 -17.87 -1.18
C LYS A 81 7.48 -18.74 0.04
N GLU A 82 7.07 -18.10 1.13
CA GLU A 82 6.74 -18.80 2.39
C GLU A 82 5.55 -19.75 2.20
N ALA A 83 4.56 -19.38 1.37
CA ALA A 83 3.42 -20.26 1.07
C ALA A 83 3.83 -21.48 0.24
N VAL A 84 4.72 -21.31 -0.74
CA VAL A 84 5.27 -22.44 -1.54
C VAL A 84 6.11 -23.35 -0.67
N GLU A 85 6.98 -22.82 0.21
CA GLU A 85 7.76 -23.59 1.17
C GLU A 85 6.85 -24.40 2.12
N PHE A 86 5.82 -23.77 2.65
CA PHE A 86 4.83 -24.42 3.53
C PHE A 86 4.13 -25.61 2.85
N LEU A 87 3.69 -25.41 1.59
CA LEU A 87 3.01 -26.45 0.83
C LEU A 87 3.97 -27.58 0.39
N ALA A 88 5.21 -27.24 0.10
CA ALA A 88 6.25 -28.21 -0.22
C ALA A 88 6.59 -29.11 0.97
N ASP A 89 6.80 -28.50 2.15
CA ASP A 89 7.02 -29.24 3.39
C ASP A 89 5.84 -30.17 3.71
N ARG A 90 4.61 -29.70 3.51
CA ARG A 90 3.41 -30.52 3.67
C ARG A 90 3.38 -31.73 2.74
N ALA A 91 3.80 -31.56 1.49
CA ALA A 91 3.83 -32.62 0.47
C ALA A 91 5.10 -33.46 0.49
N GLY A 92 6.07 -33.16 1.37
CA GLY A 92 7.38 -33.83 1.41
C GLY A 92 8.23 -33.58 0.16
N ILE A 93 8.05 -32.41 -0.48
CA ILE A 93 8.80 -32.00 -1.66
C ILE A 93 10.05 -31.26 -1.20
N GLU A 94 11.23 -31.80 -1.48
CA GLU A 94 12.48 -31.05 -1.34
C GLU A 94 12.55 -30.00 -2.45
N ILE A 95 12.62 -28.73 -2.05
CA ILE A 95 12.79 -27.60 -2.95
C ILE A 95 14.30 -27.30 -3.03
N GLU A 96 14.92 -27.66 -4.14
CA GLU A 96 16.22 -27.10 -4.49
C GLU A 96 16.02 -25.64 -4.90
N GLU A 97 16.67 -24.69 -4.19
CA GLU A 97 16.72 -23.30 -4.64
C GLU A 97 17.43 -23.29 -6.01
N GLU A 98 16.66 -23.19 -7.10
CA GLU A 98 17.25 -22.99 -8.41
C GLU A 98 18.14 -21.75 -8.43
N ASN A 99 19.28 -21.87 -9.09
CA ASN A 99 20.24 -20.80 -9.31
C ASN A 99 19.51 -19.51 -9.73
N LEU A 100 19.33 -18.61 -8.77
CA LEU A 100 18.94 -17.23 -9.02
C LEU A 100 19.77 -16.73 -10.21
N SER A 101 19.17 -16.05 -11.18
CA SER A 101 19.96 -15.38 -12.22
C SER A 101 21.10 -14.64 -11.52
N GLY A 102 22.30 -14.63 -12.08
CA GLY A 102 23.47 -14.05 -11.39
C GLY A 102 23.20 -12.66 -10.80
N LEU A 103 22.27 -11.90 -11.41
CA LEU A 103 21.81 -10.58 -10.92
C LEU A 103 20.91 -10.68 -9.67
N GLU A 104 20.03 -11.65 -9.59
CA GLU A 104 19.13 -11.83 -8.43
C GLU A 104 19.90 -12.37 -7.23
N TYR A 105 20.81 -13.31 -7.47
CA TYR A 105 21.73 -13.78 -6.43
C TYR A 105 22.59 -12.64 -5.87
N GLN A 106 23.12 -11.77 -6.73
CA GLN A 106 23.88 -10.58 -6.28
C GLN A 106 23.00 -9.60 -5.49
N LYS A 107 21.72 -9.40 -5.88
CA LYS A 107 20.77 -8.56 -5.13
C LYS A 107 20.43 -9.17 -3.77
N LYS A 108 20.16 -10.48 -3.69
CA LYS A 108 19.89 -11.19 -2.41
C LYS A 108 21.11 -11.07 -1.50
N LYS A 109 22.28 -11.44 -2.01
CA LYS A 109 23.56 -11.35 -1.27
C LYS A 109 23.82 -9.93 -0.75
N LEU A 110 23.60 -8.91 -1.57
CA LEU A 110 23.74 -7.52 -1.15
C LEU A 110 22.75 -7.14 -0.04
N LYS A 111 21.50 -7.60 -0.10
CA LYS A 111 20.52 -7.38 0.97
C LYS A 111 20.97 -8.00 2.28
N ASP A 112 21.42 -9.26 2.24
CA ASP A 112 21.87 -10.00 3.42
C ASP A 112 23.11 -9.35 4.04
N GLU A 113 24.06 -8.92 3.21
CA GLU A 113 25.23 -8.17 3.67
C GLU A 113 24.83 -6.82 4.30
N ILE A 114 23.84 -6.11 3.74
CA ILE A 114 23.34 -4.85 4.31
C ILE A 114 22.63 -5.08 5.63
N TYR A 115 21.80 -6.10 5.78
CA TYR A 115 21.19 -6.46 7.06
C TYR A 115 22.26 -6.72 8.13
N GLU A 116 23.30 -7.48 7.78
CA GLU A 116 24.37 -7.82 8.71
C GLU A 116 25.20 -6.58 9.13
N VAL A 117 25.61 -5.72 8.19
CA VAL A 117 26.35 -4.50 8.56
C VAL A 117 25.48 -3.51 9.35
N ASN A 118 24.19 -3.44 9.09
CA ASN A 118 23.27 -2.63 9.88
C ASN A 118 23.13 -3.19 11.31
N ARG A 119 22.98 -4.51 11.47
CA ARG A 119 22.96 -5.17 12.78
C ARG A 119 24.22 -4.89 13.58
N LEU A 120 25.38 -4.99 12.94
CA LEU A 120 26.68 -4.70 13.58
C LEU A 120 26.83 -3.22 13.91
N ALA A 121 26.33 -2.33 13.05
CA ALA A 121 26.32 -0.89 13.33
C ALA A 121 25.41 -0.54 14.52
N ALA A 122 24.24 -1.18 14.63
CA ALA A 122 23.36 -0.99 15.77
C ALA A 122 24.05 -1.42 17.09
N LEU A 123 24.68 -2.60 17.12
CA LEU A 123 25.46 -3.06 18.26
C LEU A 123 26.61 -2.11 18.60
N PHE A 124 27.34 -1.65 17.60
CA PHE A 124 28.44 -0.69 17.77
C PHE A 124 27.95 0.61 18.41
N TYR A 125 26.89 1.23 17.88
CA TYR A 125 26.35 2.47 18.43
C TYR A 125 25.78 2.27 19.83
N HIS A 126 25.14 1.14 20.09
CA HIS A 126 24.63 0.82 21.43
C HIS A 126 25.78 0.66 22.46
N MET A 127 26.81 -0.11 22.13
CA MET A 127 28.00 -0.26 22.98
C MET A 127 28.72 1.07 23.20
N TYR A 128 28.79 1.91 22.16
CA TYR A 128 29.43 3.22 22.25
C TYR A 128 28.66 4.16 23.18
N LEU A 129 27.33 4.10 23.21
CA LEU A 129 26.48 4.84 24.13
C LEU A 129 26.80 4.51 25.60
N TYR A 130 27.04 3.24 25.92
CA TYR A 130 27.36 2.80 27.29
C TYR A 130 28.86 2.91 27.63
N SER A 131 29.69 3.37 26.72
CA SER A 131 31.11 3.63 26.99
C SER A 131 31.32 4.93 27.75
N LYS A 132 32.57 5.16 28.20
CA LYS A 132 32.95 6.44 28.82
C LYS A 132 32.68 7.67 27.96
N PHE A 133 32.60 7.51 26.64
CA PHE A 133 32.33 8.59 25.70
C PHE A 133 30.83 8.90 25.53
N GLY A 134 29.94 8.02 25.97
CA GLY A 134 28.51 8.15 25.79
C GLY A 134 27.76 8.77 26.98
N GLN A 135 28.44 9.14 28.06
CA GLN A 135 27.80 9.63 29.29
C GLN A 135 26.91 10.87 29.08
N ALA A 136 27.35 11.81 28.22
CA ALA A 136 26.55 12.99 27.88
C ALA A 136 25.26 12.61 27.12
N ALA A 137 25.33 11.62 26.22
CA ALA A 137 24.17 11.14 25.47
C ALA A 137 23.21 10.32 26.35
N LEU A 138 23.73 9.51 27.28
CA LEU A 138 22.91 8.83 28.27
C LEU A 138 22.16 9.84 29.15
N LYS A 139 22.87 10.85 29.66
CA LYS A 139 22.27 11.94 30.42
C LYS A 139 21.18 12.65 29.63
N TYR A 140 21.44 12.97 28.36
CA TYR A 140 20.45 13.57 27.45
C TYR A 140 19.18 12.72 27.33
N LEU A 141 19.32 11.38 27.20
CA LEU A 141 18.17 10.46 27.12
C LEU A 141 17.41 10.42 28.46
N TYR A 142 18.10 10.37 29.60
CA TYR A 142 17.48 10.40 30.93
C TYR A 142 16.77 11.74 31.21
N ASP A 143 17.39 12.86 30.85
CA ASP A 143 16.78 14.20 30.96
C ASP A 143 15.50 14.31 30.10
N ARG A 144 15.44 13.51 29.02
CA ARG A 144 14.26 13.33 28.19
C ARG A 144 13.25 12.30 28.74
N GLY A 145 13.49 11.76 29.92
CA GLY A 145 12.61 10.81 30.58
C GLY A 145 12.67 9.39 30.03
N ILE A 146 13.62 9.04 29.16
CA ILE A 146 13.77 7.69 28.64
C ILE A 146 14.60 6.87 29.59
N ASP A 147 14.04 5.76 30.09
CA ASP A 147 14.69 4.86 31.03
C ASP A 147 15.65 3.85 30.35
N ASP A 148 16.47 3.20 31.16
CA ASP A 148 17.48 2.26 30.68
C ASP A 148 16.88 1.00 30.05
N ILE A 149 15.69 0.58 30.49
CA ILE A 149 14.98 -0.57 29.91
C ILE A 149 14.55 -0.24 28.49
N THR A 150 14.01 0.94 28.27
CA THR A 150 13.57 1.43 26.97
C THR A 150 14.75 1.68 26.02
N ILE A 151 15.86 2.27 26.54
CA ILE A 151 17.10 2.45 25.76
C ILE A 151 17.59 1.10 25.22
N LYS A 152 17.63 0.08 26.05
CA LYS A 152 18.05 -1.29 25.66
C LYS A 152 17.05 -1.94 24.71
N ARG A 153 15.75 -1.80 24.97
CA ARG A 153 14.70 -2.40 24.14
C ARG A 153 14.68 -1.86 22.72
N PHE A 154 14.82 -0.55 22.56
CA PHE A 154 14.88 0.10 21.23
C PHE A 154 16.29 0.06 20.62
N GLY A 155 17.30 -0.44 21.35
CA GLY A 155 18.67 -0.51 20.89
C GLY A 155 19.27 0.88 20.62
N LEU A 156 18.86 1.89 21.39
CA LEU A 156 19.37 3.26 21.19
C LEU A 156 20.88 3.30 21.35
N GLY A 157 21.53 4.16 20.60
CA GLY A 157 22.96 4.21 20.53
C GLY A 157 23.50 5.65 20.40
N LEU A 158 24.83 5.76 20.26
CA LEU A 158 25.52 7.00 19.99
C LEU A 158 26.51 6.82 18.83
N SER A 159 26.45 7.69 17.83
CA SER A 159 27.50 7.76 16.81
C SER A 159 28.66 8.61 17.31
N PRO A 160 29.92 8.15 17.11
CA PRO A 160 31.10 8.89 17.50
C PRO A 160 31.24 10.24 16.79
N SER A 161 31.89 11.20 17.45
CA SER A 161 32.13 12.54 16.89
C SER A 161 33.19 12.56 15.78
N SER A 162 34.18 11.64 15.81
CA SER A 162 35.28 11.57 14.86
C SER A 162 34.85 11.34 13.41
N GLY A 163 33.72 10.60 13.23
CA GLY A 163 33.17 10.26 11.92
C GLY A 163 33.98 9.22 11.13
N LEU A 164 34.78 8.39 11.81
CA LEU A 164 35.60 7.33 11.20
C LEU A 164 35.57 6.01 11.99
N GLU A 165 34.98 5.99 13.17
CA GLU A 165 35.08 4.85 14.07
C GLU A 165 34.23 3.65 13.61
N LEU A 166 33.01 3.89 13.10
CA LEU A 166 32.20 2.81 12.55
C LEU A 166 32.85 2.20 11.29
N LEU A 167 33.36 3.06 10.39
CA LEU A 167 34.09 2.62 9.21
C LEU A 167 35.29 1.73 9.58
N LYS A 168 36.10 2.14 10.56
CA LYS A 168 37.23 1.34 11.06
C LYS A 168 36.76 0.03 11.66
N TYR A 169 35.69 0.05 12.45
CA TYR A 169 35.10 -1.11 13.10
C TYR A 169 34.65 -2.17 12.10
N LEU A 170 33.93 -1.75 11.03
CA LEU A 170 33.41 -2.64 9.99
C LEU A 170 34.52 -3.12 9.03
N LYS A 171 35.48 -2.27 8.69
CA LYS A 171 36.66 -2.67 7.88
C LYS A 171 37.52 -3.74 8.57
N ARG A 172 37.71 -3.65 9.88
CA ARG A 172 38.41 -4.70 10.66
C ARG A 172 37.71 -6.06 10.63
N ARG A 173 36.43 -6.09 10.24
CA ARG A 173 35.63 -7.30 10.02
C ARG A 173 35.53 -7.71 8.56
N ASN A 174 36.37 -7.13 7.71
CA ASN A 174 36.48 -7.43 6.28
C ASN A 174 35.24 -7.08 5.42
N TYR A 175 34.37 -6.18 5.89
CA TYR A 175 33.27 -5.71 5.05
C TYR A 175 33.73 -4.77 3.96
N ASN A 176 33.20 -4.99 2.73
CA ASN A 176 33.50 -4.15 1.57
C ASN A 176 32.93 -2.74 1.77
N ILE A 177 33.71 -1.72 1.43
CA ILE A 177 33.32 -0.32 1.56
C ILE A 177 32.08 0.01 0.71
N ASP A 178 31.92 -0.61 -0.46
CA ASP A 178 30.75 -0.41 -1.32
C ASP A 178 29.46 -0.87 -0.65
N VAL A 179 29.49 -1.96 0.10
CA VAL A 179 28.36 -2.42 0.92
C VAL A 179 28.02 -1.37 1.98
N LEU A 180 29.02 -0.80 2.66
CA LEU A 180 28.82 0.22 3.70
C LEU A 180 28.22 1.52 3.14
N VAL A 181 28.62 1.90 1.92
CA VAL A 181 28.03 3.05 1.21
C VAL A 181 26.60 2.75 0.80
N ARG A 182 26.34 1.58 0.22
CA ARG A 182 24.99 1.12 -0.18
C ARG A 182 24.04 0.93 1.00
N ALA A 183 24.57 0.59 2.18
CA ALA A 183 23.82 0.56 3.44
C ALA A 183 23.51 1.96 4.00
N GLY A 184 24.12 3.01 3.45
CA GLY A 184 23.95 4.38 3.94
C GLY A 184 24.63 4.64 5.29
N LEU A 185 25.56 3.79 5.71
CA LEU A 185 26.36 3.93 6.94
C LEU A 185 27.56 4.83 6.74
N VAL A 186 28.11 4.83 5.53
CA VAL A 186 29.30 5.55 5.13
C VAL A 186 28.99 6.44 3.93
N SER A 187 29.58 7.62 3.90
CA SER A 187 29.49 8.57 2.79
C SER A 187 30.87 8.79 2.16
N LYS A 188 30.90 9.16 0.88
CA LYS A 188 32.11 9.53 0.16
C LYS A 188 32.16 11.06 0.02
N SER A 189 33.28 11.68 0.37
CA SER A 189 33.49 13.12 0.20
C SER A 189 33.76 13.46 -1.27
N SER A 190 33.70 14.76 -1.60
CA SER A 190 34.12 15.29 -2.92
C SER A 190 35.58 15.01 -3.24
N THR A 191 36.42 14.87 -2.21
CA THR A 191 37.84 14.51 -2.33
C THR A 191 38.10 13.02 -2.43
N GLY A 192 37.05 12.17 -2.47
CA GLY A 192 37.18 10.72 -2.57
C GLY A 192 37.34 9.97 -1.25
N SER A 193 37.49 10.67 -0.13
CA SER A 193 37.65 10.06 1.20
C SER A 193 36.30 9.55 1.74
N TYR A 194 36.33 8.44 2.50
CA TYR A 194 35.14 7.84 3.11
C TYR A 194 35.04 8.21 4.58
N TYR A 195 33.81 8.47 5.06
CA TYR A 195 33.54 8.86 6.45
C TYR A 195 32.19 8.32 6.91
N ASP A 196 32.02 8.18 8.24
CA ASP A 196 30.77 7.76 8.84
C ASP A 196 29.68 8.81 8.58
N ARG A 197 28.53 8.39 8.07
CA ARG A 197 27.41 9.29 7.77
C ARG A 197 26.87 10.00 9.02
N PHE A 198 26.81 9.29 10.13
CA PHE A 198 26.30 9.81 11.39
C PHE A 198 27.46 10.20 12.30
N LYS A 199 27.42 11.43 12.83
CA LYS A 199 28.44 11.99 13.70
C LYS A 199 27.80 12.70 14.88
N ASN A 200 28.23 12.37 16.10
CA ASN A 200 27.77 12.97 17.35
C ASN A 200 26.23 13.03 17.46
N ARG A 201 25.56 11.90 17.19
CA ARG A 201 24.10 11.80 17.20
C ARG A 201 23.64 10.65 18.07
N VAL A 202 22.55 10.85 18.81
CA VAL A 202 21.78 9.76 19.38
C VAL A 202 21.17 8.96 18.23
N MET A 203 21.37 7.64 18.23
CA MET A 203 21.01 6.76 17.13
C MET A 203 19.77 5.94 17.48
N PHE A 204 18.84 5.90 16.53
CA PHE A 204 17.57 5.17 16.58
C PHE A 204 17.62 4.11 15.48
N PRO A 205 17.84 2.83 15.80
CA PRO A 205 17.74 1.75 14.82
C PRO A 205 16.32 1.68 14.27
N ILE A 206 16.19 1.65 12.94
CA ILE A 206 14.91 1.43 12.26
C ILE A 206 14.82 -0.05 11.96
N ILE A 207 13.78 -0.69 12.51
CA ILE A 207 13.61 -2.15 12.46
C ILE A 207 12.33 -2.46 11.66
N ASP A 208 12.44 -3.36 10.70
CA ASP A 208 11.31 -3.79 9.88
C ASP A 208 10.37 -4.76 10.63
N GLU A 209 9.28 -5.14 9.97
CA GLU A 209 8.32 -6.10 10.54
C GLU A 209 8.91 -7.51 10.77
N LYS A 210 10.04 -7.86 10.14
CA LYS A 210 10.76 -9.13 10.31
C LYS A 210 11.87 -9.06 11.38
N ASN A 211 11.98 -7.95 12.10
CA ASN A 211 13.01 -7.62 13.09
C ASN A 211 14.43 -7.43 12.51
N ASN A 212 14.58 -7.10 11.24
CA ASN A 212 15.86 -6.72 10.67
C ASN A 212 16.12 -5.23 10.88
N VAL A 213 17.35 -4.85 11.20
CA VAL A 213 17.76 -3.44 11.21
C VAL A 213 17.98 -2.99 9.77
N ILE A 214 17.10 -2.13 9.28
CA ILE A 214 17.09 -1.66 7.88
C ILE A 214 17.74 -0.30 7.69
N GLY A 215 17.95 0.48 8.75
CA GLY A 215 18.54 1.79 8.72
C GLY A 215 18.55 2.45 10.08
N PHE A 216 18.81 3.74 10.11
CA PHE A 216 18.95 4.52 11.34
C PHE A 216 18.37 5.92 11.18
N GLY A 217 17.80 6.44 12.26
CA GLY A 217 17.64 7.85 12.52
C GLY A 217 18.75 8.33 13.44
N GLY A 218 19.24 9.55 13.25
CA GLY A 218 20.24 10.17 14.12
C GLY A 218 19.81 11.57 14.54
N ARG A 219 19.68 11.84 15.84
CA ARG A 219 19.31 13.14 16.41
C ARG A 219 20.50 13.82 17.04
N VAL A 220 20.74 15.10 16.74
CA VAL A 220 21.73 15.90 17.45
C VAL A 220 21.28 16.17 18.88
N MET A 221 22.25 16.35 19.78
CA MET A 221 22.00 16.70 21.19
C MET A 221 22.09 18.22 21.44
N ASP A 222 22.59 18.93 20.45
CA ASP A 222 22.78 20.38 20.40
C ASP A 222 21.89 21.03 19.32
N ASP A 223 22.10 22.30 18.99
CA ASP A 223 21.36 23.04 17.98
C ASP A 223 21.87 22.85 16.55
N ALA A 224 22.75 21.85 16.31
CA ALA A 224 23.26 21.57 14.98
C ALA A 224 22.15 21.15 14.01
N LYS A 225 22.26 21.56 12.76
CA LYS A 225 21.26 21.20 11.71
C LYS A 225 21.85 20.16 10.76
N PRO A 226 21.04 19.23 10.24
CA PRO A 226 19.62 19.04 10.57
C PRO A 226 19.44 18.36 11.93
N LYS A 227 18.33 18.71 12.64
CA LYS A 227 17.97 18.14 13.95
C LYS A 227 17.91 16.61 13.89
N TYR A 228 17.26 16.06 12.87
CA TYR A 228 17.22 14.64 12.55
C TYR A 228 17.87 14.37 11.20
N LEU A 229 18.61 13.27 11.12
CA LEU A 229 19.19 12.74 9.89
C LEU A 229 18.82 11.27 9.79
N ASN A 230 18.24 10.85 8.67
CA ASN A 230 17.89 9.44 8.42
C ASN A 230 18.86 8.79 7.43
N THR A 231 18.94 7.46 7.47
CA THR A 231 19.56 6.67 6.40
C THR A 231 18.89 7.05 5.07
N PRO A 232 19.65 7.22 3.97
CA PRO A 232 19.06 7.42 2.65
C PRO A 232 18.30 6.19 2.18
N GLU A 233 17.56 6.31 1.08
CA GLU A 233 16.94 5.14 0.43
C GLU A 233 18.00 4.09 0.09
N THR A 234 17.74 2.83 0.44
CA THR A 234 18.60 1.68 0.15
C THR A 234 17.78 0.53 -0.42
N VAL A 235 18.42 -0.58 -0.76
CA VAL A 235 17.70 -1.79 -1.21
C VAL A 235 16.88 -2.45 -0.10
N VAL A 236 17.14 -2.12 1.20
CA VAL A 236 16.41 -2.66 2.36
C VAL A 236 15.59 -1.59 3.09
N PHE A 237 15.83 -0.31 2.88
CA PHE A 237 15.14 0.78 3.54
C PHE A 237 14.50 1.72 2.53
N LYS A 238 13.18 1.84 2.60
CA LYS A 238 12.40 2.84 1.88
C LYS A 238 11.52 3.59 2.88
N LYS A 239 11.80 4.88 3.07
CA LYS A 239 11.14 5.70 4.07
C LYS A 239 9.61 5.70 3.93
N GLY A 240 9.13 5.79 2.69
CA GLY A 240 7.70 5.75 2.39
C GLY A 240 7.04 4.37 2.55
N LYS A 241 7.80 3.30 2.85
CA LYS A 241 7.26 1.95 3.09
C LYS A 241 7.48 1.47 4.53
N THR A 242 8.08 2.29 5.38
CA THR A 242 8.54 1.91 6.71
C THR A 242 7.83 2.74 7.77
N LEU A 243 7.46 2.10 8.87
CA LEU A 243 6.97 2.73 10.09
C LEU A 243 7.90 2.37 11.25
N TYR A 244 8.37 3.37 11.99
CA TYR A 244 9.19 3.14 13.18
C TYR A 244 8.34 2.49 14.28
N GLY A 245 8.89 1.49 14.95
CA GLY A 245 8.18 0.77 16.03
C GLY A 245 7.24 -0.34 15.54
N ILE A 246 7.09 -0.55 14.22
CA ILE A 246 6.18 -1.58 13.65
C ILE A 246 6.50 -2.99 14.16
N ASN A 247 7.77 -3.30 14.41
CA ASN A 247 8.21 -4.59 14.94
C ASN A 247 7.63 -4.90 16.33
N TYR A 248 7.29 -3.87 17.12
CA TYR A 248 6.59 -3.98 18.40
C TYR A 248 5.08 -3.89 18.20
N ALA A 249 4.62 -2.84 17.53
CA ALA A 249 3.22 -2.51 17.39
C ALA A 249 2.38 -3.62 16.75
N LYS A 250 2.93 -4.36 15.78
CA LYS A 250 2.24 -5.50 15.15
C LYS A 250 1.89 -6.64 16.12
N LYS A 251 2.56 -6.72 17.27
CA LYS A 251 2.33 -7.75 18.30
C LYS A 251 1.34 -7.31 19.37
N SER A 252 0.94 -6.03 19.36
CA SER A 252 -0.01 -5.49 20.31
C SER A 252 -1.37 -6.18 20.19
N LYS A 253 -2.05 -6.35 21.33
CA LYS A 253 -3.41 -6.88 21.40
C LYS A 253 -4.48 -5.81 21.16
N GLU A 254 -4.10 -4.54 21.17
CA GLU A 254 -5.02 -3.43 20.86
C GLU A 254 -5.48 -3.50 19.40
N ASP A 255 -6.74 -3.17 19.12
CA ASP A 255 -7.34 -3.28 17.78
C ASP A 255 -6.99 -2.12 16.85
N MET A 256 -6.11 -1.21 17.28
CA MET A 256 -5.70 -0.01 16.53
C MET A 256 -4.20 0.23 16.62
N PHE A 257 -3.68 1.01 15.65
CA PHE A 257 -2.36 1.64 15.76
C PHE A 257 -2.50 3.12 16.12
N ILE A 258 -1.57 3.61 16.94
CA ILE A 258 -1.38 5.04 17.22
C ILE A 258 -0.21 5.50 16.34
N ILE A 259 -0.46 6.50 15.48
CA ILE A 259 0.55 7.03 14.56
C ILE A 259 0.98 8.40 15.06
N VAL A 260 2.28 8.55 15.31
CA VAL A 260 2.93 9.80 15.72
C VAL A 260 3.95 10.24 14.68
N GLU A 261 4.50 11.47 14.80
CA GLU A 261 5.44 12.00 13.81
C GLU A 261 6.87 11.48 13.99
N GLY A 262 7.34 11.41 15.24
CA GLY A 262 8.75 11.24 15.56
C GLY A 262 9.13 10.00 16.35
N TYR A 263 10.42 9.71 16.34
CA TYR A 263 11.00 8.61 17.12
C TYR A 263 10.75 8.77 18.61
N MET A 264 10.91 10.00 19.14
CA MET A 264 10.80 10.26 20.57
C MET A 264 9.38 10.06 21.06
N ASP A 265 8.39 10.52 20.28
CA ASP A 265 6.97 10.34 20.63
C ASP A 265 6.60 8.86 20.70
N ALA A 266 7.05 8.09 19.68
CA ALA A 266 6.79 6.65 19.67
C ALA A 266 7.44 5.94 20.87
N ILE A 267 8.68 6.30 21.22
CA ILE A 267 9.40 5.70 22.35
C ILE A 267 8.76 6.09 23.68
N ALA A 268 8.38 7.37 23.87
CA ALA A 268 7.78 7.84 25.11
C ALA A 268 6.42 7.19 25.36
N LEU A 269 5.58 7.11 24.33
CA LEU A 269 4.29 6.43 24.41
C LEU A 269 4.46 4.94 24.66
N TYR A 270 5.41 4.28 24.00
CA TYR A 270 5.72 2.87 24.25
C TYR A 270 6.16 2.64 25.69
N GLN A 271 7.08 3.47 26.22
CA GLN A 271 7.56 3.39 27.59
C GLN A 271 6.42 3.58 28.61
N SER A 272 5.43 4.40 28.28
CA SER A 272 4.27 4.62 29.12
C SER A 272 3.30 3.42 29.17
N GLY A 273 3.48 2.41 28.30
CA GLY A 273 2.65 1.21 28.25
C GLY A 273 1.80 1.05 26.97
N LEU A 274 1.93 1.94 25.98
CA LEU A 274 1.23 1.85 24.70
C LEU A 274 2.12 1.12 23.68
N ASP A 275 1.93 -0.18 23.54
CA ASP A 275 2.76 -1.03 22.67
C ASP A 275 2.32 -1.03 21.19
N ASN A 276 1.21 -0.34 20.87
CA ASN A 276 0.62 -0.22 19.54
C ASN A 276 0.99 1.07 18.80
N VAL A 277 2.10 1.73 19.15
CA VAL A 277 2.53 3.01 18.60
C VAL A 277 3.54 2.83 17.47
N VAL A 278 3.36 3.59 16.39
CA VAL A 278 4.28 3.68 15.26
C VAL A 278 4.53 5.14 14.86
N ALA A 279 5.69 5.42 14.22
CA ALA A 279 5.97 6.76 13.71
C ALA A 279 6.25 6.78 12.21
N SER A 280 5.84 7.89 11.54
CA SER A 280 5.96 8.10 10.09
C SER A 280 7.34 8.59 9.61
N LEU A 281 8.31 8.74 10.50
CA LEU A 281 9.70 9.15 10.21
C LEU A 281 9.85 10.57 9.63
N GLY A 282 8.94 11.49 9.98
CA GLY A 282 8.98 12.89 9.53
C GLY A 282 8.68 13.04 8.02
N THR A 283 7.73 12.28 7.53
CA THR A 283 7.09 12.44 6.21
C THR A 283 5.58 12.33 6.36
N ALA A 284 4.84 12.95 5.44
CA ALA A 284 3.42 12.64 5.31
C ALA A 284 3.23 11.13 5.08
N LEU A 285 2.16 10.57 5.60
CA LEU A 285 1.80 9.17 5.42
C LEU A 285 1.65 8.85 3.92
N THR A 286 2.15 7.68 3.53
CA THR A 286 2.08 7.19 2.15
C THR A 286 1.07 6.06 2.04
N LEU A 287 0.68 5.75 0.80
CA LEU A 287 -0.21 4.64 0.50
C LEU A 287 0.39 3.29 0.96
N GLU A 288 1.70 3.10 0.76
CA GLU A 288 2.40 1.89 1.19
C GLU A 288 2.46 1.72 2.70
N GLN A 289 2.66 2.82 3.45
CA GLN A 289 2.54 2.79 4.91
C GLN A 289 1.12 2.49 5.35
N GLY A 290 0.11 3.02 4.65
CA GLY A 290 -1.30 2.68 4.87
C GLY A 290 -1.59 1.19 4.64
N ARG A 291 -1.07 0.61 3.57
CA ARG A 291 -1.16 -0.85 3.29
C ARG A 291 -0.46 -1.68 4.37
N LEU A 292 0.70 -1.23 4.85
CA LEU A 292 1.40 -1.90 5.95
C LEU A 292 0.56 -1.88 7.24
N ILE A 293 -0.12 -0.76 7.53
CA ILE A 293 -1.05 -0.66 8.67
C ILE A 293 -2.21 -1.63 8.48
N LYS A 294 -2.87 -1.60 7.31
CA LYS A 294 -4.03 -2.43 6.97
C LYS A 294 -3.76 -3.92 7.09
N LYS A 295 -2.51 -4.35 6.86
CA LYS A 295 -2.07 -5.73 7.03
C LYS A 295 -2.26 -6.24 8.47
N TYR A 296 -2.19 -5.36 9.47
CA TYR A 296 -2.23 -5.73 10.88
C TYR A 296 -3.46 -5.22 11.62
N LYS A 297 -3.95 -4.01 11.30
CA LYS A 297 -5.05 -3.33 12.00
C LYS A 297 -5.95 -2.60 11.03
N ASN A 298 -7.24 -2.54 11.37
CA ASN A 298 -8.24 -1.79 10.58
C ASN A 298 -8.51 -0.38 11.10
N THR A 299 -7.99 -0.05 12.29
CA THR A 299 -8.23 1.24 12.94
C THR A 299 -6.90 1.92 13.23
N VAL A 300 -6.84 3.22 12.99
CA VAL A 300 -5.70 4.08 13.32
C VAL A 300 -6.14 5.31 14.08
N VAL A 301 -5.33 5.70 15.05
CA VAL A 301 -5.44 7.00 15.74
C VAL A 301 -4.23 7.81 15.36
N ILE A 302 -4.42 8.95 14.71
CA ILE A 302 -3.33 9.87 14.34
C ILE A 302 -3.20 10.91 15.44
N SER A 303 -2.00 11.02 16.00
CA SER A 303 -1.62 12.00 17.00
C SER A 303 -0.37 12.75 16.53
N TYR A 304 -0.57 13.73 15.67
CA TYR A 304 0.49 14.60 15.14
C TYR A 304 0.57 15.90 15.93
N ASP A 305 1.68 16.61 15.75
CA ASP A 305 1.89 17.91 16.36
C ASP A 305 0.80 18.89 15.91
N ALA A 306 0.36 19.75 16.80
CA ALA A 306 -0.74 20.69 16.56
C ALA A 306 -0.34 21.92 15.71
N ASP A 307 0.86 21.91 15.08
CA ASP A 307 1.31 22.99 14.21
C ASP A 307 0.65 22.95 12.81
N GLU A 308 0.69 24.08 12.07
CA GLU A 308 0.06 24.17 10.73
C GLU A 308 0.62 23.17 9.73
N ALA A 309 1.93 22.86 9.79
CA ALA A 309 2.58 21.92 8.89
C ALA A 309 2.16 20.47 9.18
N GLY A 310 2.03 20.10 10.46
CA GLY A 310 1.51 18.81 10.91
C GLY A 310 0.05 18.62 10.49
N ILE A 311 -0.77 19.66 10.58
CA ILE A 311 -2.18 19.63 10.17
C ILE A 311 -2.32 19.38 8.65
N GLU A 312 -1.56 20.07 7.80
CA GLU A 312 -1.60 19.82 6.35
C GLU A 312 -1.08 18.43 5.96
N ALA A 313 0.00 17.97 6.61
CA ALA A 313 0.52 16.62 6.43
C ALA A 313 -0.51 15.56 6.85
N THR A 314 -1.19 15.82 7.98
CA THR A 314 -2.32 15.02 8.47
C THR A 314 -3.41 14.92 7.42
N MET A 315 -3.90 16.05 6.90
CA MET A 315 -5.02 16.08 5.94
C MET A 315 -4.71 15.33 4.64
N ARG A 316 -3.46 15.38 4.15
CA ARG A 316 -3.05 14.61 2.96
C ARG A 316 -2.99 13.11 3.24
N GLY A 317 -2.42 12.70 4.38
CA GLY A 317 -2.34 11.30 4.79
C GLY A 317 -3.70 10.67 5.07
N LEU A 318 -4.64 11.45 5.64
CA LEU A 318 -5.99 10.99 6.01
C LEU A 318 -6.81 10.53 4.80
N ASN A 319 -6.78 11.28 3.69
CA ASN A 319 -7.49 10.90 2.48
C ASN A 319 -6.97 9.58 1.89
N LEU A 320 -5.65 9.34 1.97
CA LEU A 320 -5.02 8.09 1.52
C LEU A 320 -5.43 6.88 2.38
N LEU A 321 -5.59 7.07 3.69
CA LEU A 321 -6.01 6.00 4.59
C LEU A 321 -7.50 5.64 4.41
N ASP A 322 -8.35 6.65 4.12
CA ASP A 322 -9.77 6.44 3.81
C ASP A 322 -9.96 5.66 2.51
N GLU A 323 -9.10 5.88 1.49
CA GLU A 323 -9.08 5.08 0.25
C GLU A 323 -8.79 3.59 0.50
N LEU A 324 -8.10 3.27 1.59
CA LEU A 324 -7.78 1.91 2.02
C LEU A 324 -8.85 1.28 2.94
N ASP A 325 -10.01 1.92 3.13
CA ASP A 325 -11.05 1.50 4.08
C ASP A 325 -10.50 1.29 5.51
N LEU A 326 -9.61 2.16 5.97
CA LEU A 326 -9.14 2.22 7.35
C LEU A 326 -10.06 3.15 8.17
N ASN A 327 -10.41 2.73 9.37
CA ASN A 327 -11.10 3.58 10.33
C ASN A 327 -10.10 4.58 10.93
N VAL A 328 -10.19 5.85 10.52
CA VAL A 328 -9.26 6.88 10.93
C VAL A 328 -9.87 7.77 11.99
N ASN A 329 -9.21 7.83 13.15
CA ASN A 329 -9.52 8.74 14.24
C ASN A 329 -8.36 9.71 14.48
N ILE A 330 -8.65 10.89 14.96
CA ILE A 330 -7.67 11.95 15.21
C ILE A 330 -7.68 12.28 16.70
N LEU A 331 -6.49 12.20 17.28
CA LEU A 331 -6.23 12.64 18.64
C LEU A 331 -5.59 14.02 18.61
N THR A 332 -6.29 15.01 19.16
CA THR A 332 -5.71 16.34 19.37
C THR A 332 -5.19 16.43 20.82
N VAL A 333 -3.88 16.59 20.95
CA VAL A 333 -3.26 16.79 22.27
C VAL A 333 -3.52 18.21 22.74
N PRO A 334 -4.07 18.42 23.96
CA PRO A 334 -4.38 19.75 24.48
C PRO A 334 -3.14 20.64 24.63
N ASN A 335 -3.35 21.96 24.52
CA ASN A 335 -2.36 23.01 24.77
C ASN A 335 -1.16 23.01 23.79
N GLY A 336 -1.31 22.48 22.57
CA GLY A 336 -0.26 22.48 21.54
C GLY A 336 0.98 21.66 21.91
N LYS A 337 0.88 20.73 22.87
CA LYS A 337 1.96 19.82 23.27
C LYS A 337 2.07 18.67 22.28
N ASP A 338 3.29 18.16 22.11
CA ASP A 338 3.49 16.88 21.45
C ASP A 338 3.09 15.71 22.39
N PRO A 339 2.83 14.51 21.83
CA PRO A 339 2.45 13.33 22.64
C PRO A 339 3.48 12.98 23.72
N ASP A 340 4.79 13.12 23.45
CA ASP A 340 5.88 12.89 24.40
C ASP A 340 5.79 13.85 25.60
N GLU A 341 5.65 15.16 25.35
CA GLU A 341 5.52 16.15 26.42
C GLU A 341 4.26 15.94 27.26
N TYR A 342 3.14 15.60 26.60
CA TYR A 342 1.88 15.38 27.30
C TYR A 342 1.97 14.19 28.26
N VAL A 343 2.44 13.02 27.77
CA VAL A 343 2.53 11.82 28.59
C VAL A 343 3.51 12.00 29.76
N ARG A 344 4.61 12.69 29.55
CA ARG A 344 5.56 12.98 30.63
C ARG A 344 5.01 13.88 31.73
N LYS A 345 4.11 14.83 31.37
CA LYS A 345 3.53 15.79 32.35
C LYS A 345 2.28 15.27 33.02
N GLU A 346 1.36 14.70 32.25
CA GLU A 346 0.02 14.35 32.70
C GLU A 346 -0.14 12.84 33.02
N GLY A 347 0.82 12.02 32.53
CA GLY A 347 0.85 10.57 32.74
C GLY A 347 0.02 9.75 31.76
N PHE A 348 0.22 8.41 31.84
CA PHE A 348 -0.42 7.41 30.97
C PHE A 348 -1.95 7.45 31.02
N ASP A 349 -2.53 7.50 32.24
CA ASP A 349 -4.00 7.46 32.39
C ASP A 349 -4.68 8.67 31.78
N ALA A 350 -4.03 9.85 31.81
CA ALA A 350 -4.53 11.04 31.16
C ALA A 350 -4.52 10.89 29.63
N PHE A 351 -3.44 10.32 29.06
CA PHE A 351 -3.36 10.08 27.64
C PHE A 351 -4.36 9.01 27.16
N LYS A 352 -4.57 7.96 27.95
CA LYS A 352 -5.57 6.92 27.69
C LYS A 352 -6.98 7.50 27.63
N LYS A 353 -7.32 8.44 28.53
CA LYS A 353 -8.60 9.16 28.48
C LYS A 353 -8.76 10.05 27.24
N LEU A 354 -7.64 10.56 26.66
CA LEU A 354 -7.69 11.27 25.39
C LEU A 354 -7.97 10.31 24.23
N LEU A 355 -7.42 9.10 24.25
CA LEU A 355 -7.69 8.07 23.23
C LEU A 355 -9.18 7.68 23.17
N GLU A 356 -9.91 7.78 24.30
CA GLU A 356 -11.34 7.54 24.34
C GLU A 356 -12.17 8.68 23.72
N LYS A 357 -11.56 9.86 23.51
CA LYS A 357 -12.20 11.09 23.01
C LYS A 357 -11.65 11.53 21.66
N THR A 358 -11.27 10.57 20.83
CA THR A 358 -10.79 10.87 19.48
C THR A 358 -11.93 11.32 18.57
N ASP A 359 -11.62 12.23 17.67
CA ASP A 359 -12.54 12.66 16.63
C ASP A 359 -12.42 11.76 15.39
N THR A 360 -13.53 11.45 14.74
CA THR A 360 -13.46 10.92 13.38
C THR A 360 -12.89 11.98 12.44
N LEU A 361 -12.42 11.56 11.26
CA LEU A 361 -11.89 12.47 10.24
C LEU A 361 -12.86 13.62 9.93
N ILE A 362 -14.15 13.32 9.81
CA ILE A 362 -15.18 14.31 9.48
C ILE A 362 -15.40 15.28 10.64
N GLU A 363 -15.49 14.78 11.88
CA GLU A 363 -15.62 15.64 13.08
C GLU A 363 -14.44 16.59 13.22
N TYR A 364 -13.22 16.08 13.03
CA TYR A 364 -12.02 16.91 13.07
C TYR A 364 -12.06 18.03 12.01
N LYS A 365 -12.43 17.69 10.76
CA LYS A 365 -12.54 18.66 9.66
C LYS A 365 -13.59 19.73 9.97
N ILE A 366 -14.77 19.32 10.46
CA ILE A 366 -15.85 20.24 10.85
C ILE A 366 -15.36 21.21 11.94
N LYS A 367 -14.74 20.67 13.01
CA LYS A 367 -14.18 21.49 14.10
C LYS A 367 -13.13 22.48 13.58
N LYS A 368 -12.23 22.01 12.71
CA LYS A 368 -11.16 22.85 12.15
C LYS A 368 -11.71 23.97 11.29
N TYR A 369 -12.65 23.67 10.37
CA TYR A 369 -13.26 24.70 9.53
C TYR A 369 -14.03 25.74 10.38
N LYS A 370 -14.62 25.32 11.50
CA LYS A 370 -15.30 26.21 12.42
C LYS A 370 -14.34 27.12 13.21
N GLN A 371 -13.12 26.64 13.51
CA GLN A 371 -12.07 27.46 14.14
C GLN A 371 -11.47 28.49 13.18
N ASP A 372 -11.31 28.13 11.90
CA ASP A 372 -10.66 28.96 10.89
C ASP A 372 -11.57 30.05 10.29
N LEU A 373 -12.90 29.99 10.53
CA LEU A 373 -13.91 30.85 9.90
C LEU A 373 -14.83 31.47 10.93
N ASP A 374 -15.17 32.77 10.74
CA ASP A 374 -16.13 33.47 11.56
C ASP A 374 -17.56 33.22 11.03
N LEU A 375 -18.26 32.24 11.64
CA LEU A 375 -19.61 31.88 11.21
C LEU A 375 -20.66 33.00 11.42
N GLY A 376 -20.34 34.08 12.15
CA GLY A 376 -21.15 35.28 12.23
C GLY A 376 -21.16 36.07 10.91
N LYS A 377 -20.14 35.88 10.05
CA LYS A 377 -20.05 36.54 8.74
C LYS A 377 -20.66 35.65 7.64
N PRO A 378 -21.64 36.17 6.87
CA PRO A 378 -22.28 35.38 5.80
C PRO A 378 -21.30 34.75 4.79
N SER A 379 -20.25 35.50 4.42
CA SER A 379 -19.23 35.00 3.49
C SER A 379 -18.45 33.78 3.99
N ASP A 380 -18.13 33.78 5.31
CA ASP A 380 -17.37 32.69 5.92
C ASP A 380 -18.28 31.50 6.25
N ARG A 381 -19.53 31.75 6.59
CA ARG A 381 -20.58 30.74 6.73
C ARG A 381 -20.77 29.97 5.41
N ILE A 382 -20.83 30.66 4.27
CA ILE A 382 -20.92 30.03 2.95
C ILE A 382 -19.67 29.18 2.66
N LYS A 383 -18.45 29.69 2.96
CA LYS A 383 -17.20 28.93 2.78
C LYS A 383 -17.17 27.68 3.65
N TYR A 384 -17.60 27.80 4.91
CA TYR A 384 -17.71 26.66 5.84
C TYR A 384 -18.60 25.56 5.26
N ILE A 385 -19.83 25.91 4.86
CA ILE A 385 -20.78 24.96 4.30
C ILE A 385 -20.20 24.27 3.06
N LYS A 386 -19.63 25.02 2.12
CA LYS A 386 -19.05 24.44 0.90
C LYS A 386 -17.92 23.48 1.19
N LYS A 387 -17.02 23.81 2.14
CA LYS A 387 -15.94 22.90 2.56
C LYS A 387 -16.50 21.62 3.17
N VAL A 388 -17.43 21.74 4.12
CA VAL A 388 -18.01 20.59 4.79
C VAL A 388 -18.86 19.74 3.84
N CYS A 389 -19.71 20.34 3.00
CA CYS A 389 -20.50 19.60 2.01
C CYS A 389 -19.64 18.82 1.02
N LYS A 390 -18.49 19.38 0.62
CA LYS A 390 -17.51 18.68 -0.22
C LYS A 390 -16.97 17.42 0.46
N ASP A 391 -16.63 17.49 1.75
CA ASP A 391 -16.16 16.33 2.51
C ASP A 391 -17.30 15.33 2.77
N LEU A 392 -18.49 15.79 3.14
CA LEU A 392 -19.67 14.92 3.36
C LEU A 392 -20.09 14.19 2.08
N ALA A 393 -19.84 14.75 0.89
CA ALA A 393 -20.09 14.08 -0.37
C ALA A 393 -19.24 12.82 -0.58
N THR A 394 -18.11 12.65 0.15
CA THR A 394 -17.26 11.46 0.11
C THR A 394 -17.71 10.37 1.09
N VAL A 395 -18.55 10.69 2.08
CA VAL A 395 -19.06 9.75 3.08
C VAL A 395 -20.05 8.78 2.43
N LYS A 396 -19.69 7.50 2.34
CA LYS A 396 -20.50 6.45 1.72
C LYS A 396 -21.72 6.04 2.57
N ASP A 397 -21.55 6.05 3.91
CA ASP A 397 -22.60 5.68 4.87
C ASP A 397 -23.62 6.81 5.00
N GLU A 398 -24.85 6.57 4.55
CA GLU A 398 -25.94 7.57 4.54
C GLU A 398 -26.36 7.97 5.97
N VAL A 399 -26.37 7.03 6.92
CA VAL A 399 -26.75 7.32 8.31
C VAL A 399 -25.71 8.23 8.96
N LYS A 400 -24.42 7.91 8.80
CA LYS A 400 -23.34 8.77 9.27
C LYS A 400 -23.42 10.16 8.64
N ARG A 401 -23.63 10.23 7.33
CA ARG A 401 -23.76 11.50 6.59
C ARG A 401 -24.91 12.34 7.14
N ASP A 402 -26.06 11.74 7.42
CA ASP A 402 -27.24 12.44 7.96
C ASP A 402 -27.01 13.00 9.36
N VAL A 403 -26.31 12.27 10.23
CA VAL A 403 -25.93 12.77 11.56
C VAL A 403 -25.07 14.03 11.43
N TYR A 404 -24.06 14.02 10.53
CA TYR A 404 -23.22 15.20 10.31
C TYR A 404 -23.95 16.36 9.65
N ILE A 405 -24.90 16.11 8.74
CA ILE A 405 -25.77 17.13 8.15
C ILE A 405 -26.53 17.87 9.25
N SER A 406 -27.07 17.14 10.24
CA SER A 406 -27.80 17.73 11.36
C SER A 406 -26.91 18.61 12.25
N ILE A 407 -25.64 18.19 12.47
CA ILE A 407 -24.66 18.99 13.21
C ILE A 407 -24.34 20.29 12.46
N VAL A 408 -24.05 20.20 11.17
CA VAL A 408 -23.67 21.33 10.31
C VAL A 408 -24.84 22.31 10.13
N SER A 409 -26.06 21.79 10.03
CA SER A 409 -27.29 22.58 9.97
C SER A 409 -27.44 23.48 11.21
N LYS A 410 -27.21 22.94 12.40
CA LYS A 410 -27.22 23.69 13.65
C LYS A 410 -26.09 24.70 13.74
N ASP A 411 -24.88 24.30 13.38
CA ASP A 411 -23.70 25.18 13.44
C ASP A 411 -23.79 26.39 12.50
N ALA A 412 -24.32 26.18 11.30
CA ALA A 412 -24.43 27.20 10.26
C ALA A 412 -25.79 27.93 10.25
N GLU A 413 -26.76 27.50 11.05
CA GLU A 413 -28.15 28.01 11.06
C GLU A 413 -28.80 27.96 9.67
N ILE A 414 -28.58 26.85 8.94
CA ILE A 414 -29.11 26.61 7.58
C ILE A 414 -29.93 25.32 7.59
N PRO A 415 -31.10 25.28 6.93
CA PRO A 415 -31.92 24.06 6.86
C PRO A 415 -31.18 22.87 6.26
N GLU A 416 -31.38 21.67 6.81
CA GLU A 416 -30.74 20.41 6.35
C GLU A 416 -30.99 20.13 4.86
N ASN A 417 -32.19 20.46 4.36
CA ASN A 417 -32.49 20.26 2.93
C ASN A 417 -31.60 21.08 2.01
N THR A 418 -31.18 22.29 2.43
CA THR A 418 -30.23 23.12 1.68
C THR A 418 -28.83 22.47 1.65
N ILE A 419 -28.39 21.92 2.79
CA ILE A 419 -27.12 21.22 2.92
C ILE A 419 -27.14 19.95 2.07
N ARG A 420 -28.23 19.17 2.10
CA ARG A 420 -28.40 17.97 1.25
C ARG A 420 -28.33 18.33 -0.23
N ALA A 421 -29.00 19.40 -0.66
CA ALA A 421 -28.97 19.86 -2.04
C ALA A 421 -27.55 20.25 -2.49
N GLU A 422 -26.76 20.90 -1.62
CA GLU A 422 -25.38 21.27 -1.90
C GLU A 422 -24.47 20.00 -1.98
N ILE A 423 -24.65 19.04 -1.06
CA ILE A 423 -23.94 17.73 -1.12
C ILE A 423 -24.28 17.01 -2.43
N ASP A 424 -25.54 16.98 -2.84
CA ASP A 424 -25.96 16.35 -4.10
C ASP A 424 -25.31 17.02 -5.33
N GLN A 425 -25.06 18.33 -5.30
CA GLN A 425 -24.31 19.02 -6.33
C GLN A 425 -22.85 18.54 -6.39
N PHE A 426 -22.18 18.39 -5.24
CA PHE A 426 -20.83 17.83 -5.19
C PHE A 426 -20.81 16.37 -5.64
N VAL A 427 -21.74 15.53 -5.18
CA VAL A 427 -21.87 14.13 -5.64
C VAL A 427 -22.09 14.06 -7.16
N LYS A 428 -22.99 14.90 -7.69
CA LYS A 428 -23.20 15.01 -9.15
C LYS A 428 -21.95 15.55 -9.87
N GLY A 429 -21.24 16.51 -9.29
CA GLY A 429 -19.96 17.02 -9.78
C GLY A 429 -18.86 15.95 -9.79
N PHE A 430 -18.74 15.17 -8.72
CA PHE A 430 -17.85 13.99 -8.66
C PHE A 430 -18.27 12.91 -9.68
N LEU A 431 -19.57 12.65 -9.81
CA LEU A 431 -20.11 11.75 -10.81
C LEU A 431 -19.96 12.32 -12.22
N GLN A 432 -20.05 13.64 -12.43
CA GLN A 432 -19.83 14.28 -13.74
C GLN A 432 -18.35 14.40 -14.09
N ASN A 433 -17.45 14.64 -13.16
CA ASN A 433 -16.01 14.51 -13.39
C ASN A 433 -15.62 13.05 -13.65
N ASN A 434 -16.18 12.10 -12.91
CA ASN A 434 -16.10 10.68 -13.27
C ASN A 434 -16.95 10.32 -14.49
N LYS A 435 -17.99 11.10 -14.85
CA LYS A 435 -18.80 10.94 -16.06
C LYS A 435 -18.21 11.68 -17.26
N LYS A 436 -17.41 12.73 -17.12
CA LYS A 436 -16.57 13.21 -18.24
C LYS A 436 -15.57 12.15 -18.68
N ILE A 437 -15.24 11.22 -17.81
CA ILE A 437 -14.61 9.94 -18.15
C ILE A 437 -15.66 8.91 -18.65
N ARG A 438 -16.97 9.07 -18.37
CA ARG A 438 -18.05 8.13 -18.71
C ARG A 438 -19.05 8.57 -19.80
N TYR A 439 -19.05 9.82 -20.26
CA TYR A 439 -20.00 10.30 -21.27
C TYR A 439 -19.46 10.22 -22.70
N THR A 440 -19.16 9.00 -23.16
CA THR A 440 -19.25 8.62 -24.57
C THR A 440 -19.65 7.15 -24.73
N VAL A 441 -20.59 6.66 -23.92
CA VAL A 441 -21.23 5.37 -24.22
C VAL A 441 -22.72 5.63 -24.38
N GLY A 442 -23.09 5.80 -25.66
CA GLY A 442 -24.47 5.91 -26.11
C GLY A 442 -25.27 4.66 -25.77
N ASN A 443 -26.56 4.90 -25.49
CA ASN A 443 -27.61 3.91 -25.34
C ASN A 443 -27.55 2.82 -26.41
N ASN A 444 -27.31 1.59 -26.00
CA ASN A 444 -27.91 0.42 -26.63
C ASN A 444 -28.19 -0.63 -25.53
N ARG A 445 -29.48 -0.68 -25.17
CA ARG A 445 -30.02 -1.73 -24.30
C ARG A 445 -30.12 -3.01 -25.12
N HIS A 446 -29.26 -3.97 -24.81
CA HIS A 446 -29.61 -5.38 -24.95
C HIS A 446 -29.31 -6.09 -23.64
N ASN A 447 -30.36 -6.68 -23.07
CA ASN A 447 -30.43 -7.37 -21.80
C ASN A 447 -29.39 -8.48 -21.70
N ILE A 448 -28.38 -8.26 -20.87
CA ILE A 448 -27.67 -9.33 -20.18
C ILE A 448 -27.84 -9.02 -18.70
N LYS A 449 -28.53 -9.90 -17.96
CA LYS A 449 -28.64 -9.84 -16.51
C LYS A 449 -27.25 -10.05 -15.91
N TYR A 450 -26.57 -8.97 -15.60
CA TYR A 450 -25.42 -8.97 -14.71
C TYR A 450 -25.90 -8.51 -13.34
N SER A 451 -25.68 -9.37 -12.33
CA SER A 451 -25.75 -9.01 -10.92
C SER A 451 -24.78 -7.85 -10.65
N GLU A 452 -25.08 -7.01 -9.66
CA GLU A 452 -24.29 -5.85 -9.21
C GLU A 452 -22.93 -6.29 -8.61
N ALA A 453 -22.02 -6.82 -9.46
CA ALA A 453 -20.64 -7.12 -9.13
C ALA A 453 -19.74 -6.02 -9.72
N LYS A 454 -18.70 -5.62 -8.99
CA LYS A 454 -17.62 -4.75 -9.48
C LYS A 454 -17.28 -5.13 -10.94
N LYS A 455 -17.39 -4.19 -11.88
CA LYS A 455 -17.12 -4.46 -13.30
C LYS A 455 -15.64 -4.76 -13.46
N ILE A 456 -15.30 -6.02 -13.68
CA ILE A 456 -13.91 -6.46 -13.92
C ILE A 456 -13.42 -5.79 -15.20
N PRO A 457 -12.20 -5.18 -15.21
CA PRO A 457 -11.61 -4.58 -16.40
C PRO A 457 -11.51 -5.56 -17.57
N SER A 458 -11.77 -5.10 -18.78
CA SER A 458 -11.81 -5.93 -20.00
C SER A 458 -10.52 -6.74 -20.22
N LEU A 459 -9.36 -6.21 -19.84
CA LEU A 459 -8.08 -6.91 -19.96
C LEU A 459 -7.99 -8.10 -19.03
N LYS A 460 -8.38 -7.96 -17.76
CA LYS A 460 -8.39 -9.07 -16.79
C LYS A 460 -9.39 -10.16 -17.19
N TYR A 461 -10.54 -9.74 -17.72
CA TYR A 461 -11.53 -10.66 -18.24
C TYR A 461 -11.01 -11.43 -19.47
N LEU A 462 -10.33 -10.73 -20.41
CA LEU A 462 -9.70 -11.35 -21.57
C LEU A 462 -8.64 -12.37 -21.16
N ILE A 463 -7.77 -12.05 -20.19
CA ILE A 463 -6.78 -12.98 -19.64
C ILE A 463 -7.47 -14.26 -19.15
N ALA A 464 -8.52 -14.12 -18.34
CA ALA A 464 -9.26 -15.28 -17.84
C ALA A 464 -9.87 -16.12 -18.96
N LEU A 465 -10.46 -15.53 -20.01
CA LEU A 465 -11.04 -16.24 -21.14
C LEU A 465 -9.98 -17.01 -21.94
N LEU A 466 -8.79 -16.44 -22.14
CA LEU A 466 -7.67 -17.13 -22.81
C LEU A 466 -7.16 -18.32 -21.99
N LEU A 467 -7.22 -18.25 -20.66
CA LEU A 467 -6.87 -19.37 -19.77
C LEU A 467 -7.96 -20.48 -19.74
N ILE A 468 -9.22 -20.13 -19.99
CA ILE A 468 -10.31 -21.11 -20.10
C ILE A 468 -10.25 -21.86 -21.43
N ASP A 469 -10.01 -21.13 -22.53
CA ASP A 469 -9.93 -21.71 -23.87
C ASP A 469 -8.84 -21.02 -24.71
N ASN A 470 -7.69 -21.65 -24.80
CA ASN A 470 -6.51 -21.14 -25.52
C ASN A 470 -6.77 -20.95 -27.03
N LYS A 471 -7.76 -21.63 -27.64
CA LYS A 471 -8.10 -21.48 -29.06
C LYS A 471 -8.58 -20.07 -29.41
N LEU A 472 -9.11 -19.35 -28.39
CA LEU A 472 -9.56 -17.98 -28.52
C LEU A 472 -8.43 -16.99 -28.79
N TYR A 473 -7.18 -17.40 -28.58
CA TYR A 473 -6.02 -16.59 -28.96
C TYR A 473 -6.04 -16.19 -30.45
N SER A 474 -6.54 -17.06 -31.34
CA SER A 474 -6.71 -16.76 -32.76
C SER A 474 -7.57 -15.51 -33.03
N ARG A 475 -8.46 -15.16 -32.11
CA ARG A 475 -9.33 -13.97 -32.20
C ARG A 475 -8.63 -12.70 -31.75
N VAL A 476 -7.59 -12.83 -30.95
CA VAL A 476 -6.81 -11.72 -30.37
C VAL A 476 -5.56 -11.41 -31.20
N LYS A 477 -4.93 -12.45 -31.74
CA LYS A 477 -3.70 -12.36 -32.55
C LYS A 477 -3.86 -11.36 -33.70
N GLY A 478 -2.92 -10.40 -33.77
CA GLY A 478 -2.90 -9.35 -34.79
C GLY A 478 -3.93 -8.22 -34.61
N LYS A 479 -4.76 -8.27 -33.55
CA LYS A 479 -5.71 -7.20 -33.21
C LYS A 479 -5.30 -6.41 -31.97
N LEU A 480 -4.62 -7.07 -31.01
CA LEU A 480 -4.12 -6.47 -29.80
C LEU A 480 -2.60 -6.73 -29.71
N SER A 481 -1.83 -5.66 -29.54
CA SER A 481 -0.41 -5.75 -29.22
C SER A 481 -0.20 -5.70 -27.72
N VAL A 482 0.81 -6.42 -27.23
CA VAL A 482 1.23 -6.31 -25.83
C VAL A 482 1.71 -4.89 -25.50
N ASP A 483 2.23 -4.16 -26.48
CA ASP A 483 2.67 -2.78 -26.33
C ASP A 483 1.53 -1.77 -26.14
N ASP A 484 0.29 -2.15 -26.49
CA ASP A 484 -0.91 -1.33 -26.23
C ASP A 484 -1.37 -1.42 -24.75
N ILE A 485 -0.69 -2.24 -23.92
CA ILE A 485 -1.00 -2.44 -22.50
C ILE A 485 -0.06 -1.58 -21.65
N GLU A 486 -0.62 -0.59 -20.98
CA GLU A 486 0.15 0.33 -20.11
C GLU A 486 0.50 -0.26 -18.74
N ASP A 487 -0.40 -1.09 -18.18
CA ASP A 487 -0.16 -1.74 -16.90
C ASP A 487 0.97 -2.75 -17.04
N GLU A 488 2.14 -2.41 -16.55
CA GLU A 488 3.36 -3.22 -16.67
C GLU A 488 3.20 -4.66 -16.12
N HIS A 489 2.34 -4.83 -15.14
CA HIS A 489 2.07 -6.13 -14.54
C HIS A 489 1.18 -6.99 -15.43
N LEU A 490 0.05 -6.44 -15.89
CA LEU A 490 -0.84 -7.14 -16.82
C LEU A 490 -0.19 -7.31 -18.20
N LYS A 491 0.69 -6.37 -18.59
CA LYS A 491 1.53 -6.49 -19.78
C LYS A 491 2.45 -7.70 -19.69
N ALA A 492 3.13 -7.91 -18.56
CA ALA A 492 3.97 -9.08 -18.34
C ALA A 492 3.16 -10.39 -18.39
N VAL A 493 1.94 -10.41 -17.82
CA VAL A 493 1.05 -11.56 -17.90
C VAL A 493 0.64 -11.85 -19.34
N MET A 494 0.22 -10.83 -20.10
CA MET A 494 -0.19 -11.00 -21.48
C MET A 494 0.98 -11.38 -22.40
N SER A 495 2.18 -10.82 -22.18
CA SER A 495 3.40 -11.22 -22.91
C SER A 495 3.66 -12.71 -22.76
N TYR A 496 3.63 -13.20 -21.51
CA TYR A 496 3.82 -14.61 -21.23
C TYR A 496 2.77 -15.50 -21.93
N ILE A 497 1.49 -15.10 -21.86
CA ILE A 497 0.39 -15.85 -22.51
C ILE A 497 0.60 -15.87 -24.03
N PHE A 498 0.93 -14.74 -24.64
CA PHE A 498 1.12 -14.62 -26.09
C PHE A 498 2.31 -15.45 -26.57
N GLU A 499 3.49 -15.31 -25.96
CA GLU A 499 4.67 -16.09 -26.29
C GLU A 499 4.39 -17.59 -26.24
N ARG A 500 3.75 -18.05 -25.15
CA ARG A 500 3.46 -19.46 -24.95
C ARG A 500 2.48 -20.01 -25.99
N LEU A 501 1.43 -19.25 -26.32
CA LEU A 501 0.43 -19.65 -27.31
C LEU A 501 0.94 -19.54 -28.76
N GLU A 502 1.87 -18.63 -29.04
CA GLU A 502 2.54 -18.53 -30.35
C GLU A 502 3.44 -19.72 -30.64
N ASP A 503 4.11 -20.22 -29.62
CA ASP A 503 4.93 -21.44 -29.70
C ASP A 503 4.11 -22.74 -29.76
N GLY A 504 2.76 -22.64 -29.80
CA GLY A 504 1.86 -23.80 -29.83
C GLY A 504 1.72 -24.51 -28.50
N GLY A 505 2.15 -23.89 -27.40
CA GLY A 505 1.99 -24.39 -26.04
C GLY A 505 0.58 -24.20 -25.51
N HIS A 506 0.36 -24.64 -24.27
CA HIS A 506 -0.87 -24.49 -23.52
C HIS A 506 -0.64 -23.57 -22.31
N VAL A 507 -1.64 -22.76 -21.95
CA VAL A 507 -1.62 -21.87 -20.78
C VAL A 507 -2.88 -22.10 -19.95
N ASP A 508 -2.74 -22.27 -18.65
CA ASP A 508 -3.86 -22.45 -17.73
C ASP A 508 -3.71 -21.58 -16.45
N ALA A 509 -4.65 -21.75 -15.51
CA ALA A 509 -4.63 -20.98 -14.26
C ALA A 509 -3.41 -21.24 -13.38
N LYS A 510 -2.77 -22.42 -13.50
CA LYS A 510 -1.55 -22.76 -12.76
C LYS A 510 -0.38 -21.90 -13.22
N ASP A 511 -0.33 -21.57 -14.52
CA ASP A 511 0.72 -20.76 -15.11
C ASP A 511 0.79 -19.35 -14.50
N LEU A 512 -0.31 -18.81 -14.00
CA LEU A 512 -0.32 -17.52 -13.31
C LEU A 512 0.31 -17.59 -11.91
N SER A 513 0.38 -18.77 -11.32
CA SER A 513 0.84 -18.93 -9.93
C SER A 513 2.29 -18.51 -9.75
N PHE A 514 3.14 -18.70 -10.75
CA PHE A 514 4.55 -18.28 -10.68
C PHE A 514 4.74 -16.77 -10.72
N MET A 515 3.70 -16.00 -11.14
CA MET A 515 3.73 -14.53 -11.14
C MET A 515 3.28 -13.93 -9.80
N LEU A 516 2.71 -14.75 -8.89
CA LEU A 516 2.25 -14.32 -7.56
C LEU A 516 3.37 -13.88 -6.59
N ASP A 517 4.64 -14.09 -6.96
CA ASP A 517 5.79 -13.58 -6.19
C ASP A 517 5.82 -12.02 -6.12
N ASN A 518 5.07 -11.35 -6.99
CA ASN A 518 4.89 -9.91 -6.97
C ASN A 518 3.64 -9.55 -6.14
N ALA A 519 3.85 -9.01 -4.94
CA ALA A 519 2.77 -8.63 -4.03
C ALA A 519 1.78 -7.61 -4.62
N ASP A 520 2.23 -6.82 -5.61
CA ASP A 520 1.40 -5.80 -6.27
C ASP A 520 0.37 -6.41 -7.24
N LEU A 521 0.48 -7.69 -7.60
CA LEU A 521 -0.42 -8.42 -8.50
C LEU A 521 -1.57 -9.15 -7.80
N LYS A 522 -1.61 -9.15 -6.47
CA LYS A 522 -2.56 -9.98 -5.71
C LYS A 522 -4.03 -9.65 -6.01
N ASP A 523 -4.34 -8.34 -6.13
CA ASP A 523 -5.71 -7.88 -6.41
C ASP A 523 -6.10 -8.14 -7.87
N GLU A 524 -5.16 -8.01 -8.81
CA GLU A 524 -5.34 -8.32 -10.22
C GLU A 524 -5.66 -9.80 -10.43
N PHE A 525 -4.93 -10.69 -9.78
CA PHE A 525 -5.17 -12.13 -9.84
C PHE A 525 -6.49 -12.53 -9.18
N ASN A 526 -6.88 -11.87 -8.09
CA ASN A 526 -8.17 -12.14 -7.47
C ASN A 526 -9.34 -11.92 -8.46
N ASP A 527 -9.31 -10.84 -9.24
CA ASP A 527 -10.31 -10.56 -10.26
C ASP A 527 -10.31 -11.62 -11.38
N ILE A 528 -9.11 -12.06 -11.83
CA ILE A 528 -8.95 -13.10 -12.86
C ILE A 528 -9.47 -14.45 -12.33
N PHE A 529 -9.12 -14.85 -11.13
CA PHE A 529 -9.60 -16.08 -10.51
C PHE A 529 -11.11 -16.08 -10.28
N ASN A 530 -11.72 -14.92 -9.97
CA ASN A 530 -13.17 -14.79 -9.89
C ASN A 530 -13.85 -15.14 -11.21
N VAL A 531 -13.32 -14.69 -12.33
CA VAL A 531 -13.82 -15.03 -13.67
C VAL A 531 -13.62 -16.51 -13.95
N LEU A 532 -12.41 -17.05 -13.71
CA LEU A 532 -12.10 -18.48 -13.90
C LEU A 532 -13.01 -19.40 -13.10
N TYR A 533 -13.41 -18.99 -11.89
CA TYR A 533 -14.32 -19.76 -11.06
C TYR A 533 -15.77 -19.72 -11.61
N SER A 534 -16.25 -18.53 -12.00
CA SER A 534 -17.64 -18.30 -12.40
C SER A 534 -17.96 -18.74 -13.82
N GLU A 535 -17.03 -18.59 -14.75
CA GLU A 535 -17.24 -18.92 -16.16
C GLU A 535 -16.93 -20.40 -16.45
N LYS A 536 -17.84 -21.04 -17.19
CA LYS A 536 -17.69 -22.44 -17.61
C LYS A 536 -17.26 -22.60 -19.06
N VAL A 537 -17.62 -21.64 -19.90
CA VAL A 537 -17.36 -21.67 -21.36
C VAL A 537 -17.01 -20.25 -21.81
N ALA A 538 -15.86 -20.11 -22.44
CA ALA A 538 -15.46 -18.85 -23.04
C ALA A 538 -16.18 -18.67 -24.39
N SER A 539 -16.70 -17.46 -24.64
CA SER A 539 -17.41 -17.11 -25.88
C SER A 539 -16.55 -16.23 -26.78
N GLU A 540 -16.42 -16.59 -28.06
CA GLU A 540 -15.71 -15.78 -29.06
C GLU A 540 -16.19 -14.32 -29.10
N LYS A 541 -17.52 -14.13 -29.00
CA LYS A 541 -18.11 -12.80 -29.01
C LYS A 541 -17.64 -11.94 -27.83
N ILE A 542 -17.54 -12.54 -26.63
CA ILE A 542 -17.08 -11.82 -25.45
C ILE A 542 -15.59 -11.43 -25.59
N VAL A 543 -14.79 -12.30 -26.19
CA VAL A 543 -13.38 -11.99 -26.51
C VAL A 543 -13.27 -10.81 -27.47
N ASP A 544 -14.05 -10.82 -28.56
CA ASP A 544 -14.07 -9.70 -29.53
C ASP A 544 -14.53 -8.40 -28.87
N ASP A 545 -15.50 -8.45 -27.97
CA ASP A 545 -15.98 -7.27 -27.21
C ASP A 545 -14.89 -6.78 -26.24
N CYS A 546 -14.17 -7.66 -25.55
CA CYS A 546 -13.05 -7.28 -24.68
C CYS A 546 -11.90 -6.62 -25.48
N VAL A 547 -11.51 -7.21 -26.60
CA VAL A 547 -10.46 -6.67 -27.48
C VAL A 547 -10.87 -5.27 -27.99
N LYS A 548 -12.10 -5.11 -28.45
CA LYS A 548 -12.63 -3.81 -28.89
C LYS A 548 -12.58 -2.76 -27.79
N GLU A 549 -12.95 -3.09 -26.55
CA GLU A 549 -12.92 -2.13 -25.44
C GLU A 549 -11.48 -1.78 -25.00
N ILE A 550 -10.56 -2.74 -25.02
CA ILE A 550 -9.14 -2.48 -24.70
C ILE A 550 -8.55 -1.49 -25.72
N ILE A 551 -8.76 -1.73 -27.03
CA ILE A 551 -8.29 -0.84 -28.10
C ILE A 551 -8.93 0.55 -27.98
N LYS A 552 -10.23 0.63 -27.70
CA LYS A 552 -10.91 1.93 -27.50
C LYS A 552 -10.34 2.70 -26.30
N ASP A 553 -10.01 2.02 -25.22
CA ASP A 553 -9.43 2.66 -24.03
C ASP A 553 -8.02 3.20 -24.31
N ASP A 554 -7.19 2.46 -25.04
CA ASP A 554 -5.88 2.90 -25.51
C ASP A 554 -6.00 4.14 -26.41
N ILE A 555 -6.86 4.09 -27.43
CA ILE A 555 -7.10 5.24 -28.33
C ILE A 555 -7.62 6.46 -27.56
N ARG A 556 -8.51 6.30 -26.58
CA ARG A 556 -9.00 7.41 -25.72
C ARG A 556 -7.87 8.09 -24.97
N LYS A 557 -6.93 7.30 -24.45
CA LYS A 557 -5.78 7.81 -23.71
C LYS A 557 -4.81 8.54 -24.64
N LYS A 558 -4.49 7.97 -25.81
CA LYS A 558 -3.67 8.62 -26.84
C LYS A 558 -4.27 9.96 -27.26
N ILE A 559 -5.58 10.02 -27.50
CA ILE A 559 -6.29 11.27 -27.79
C ILE A 559 -6.16 12.27 -26.63
N ALA A 560 -6.28 11.83 -25.39
CA ALA A 560 -6.15 12.71 -24.22
C ALA A 560 -4.73 13.25 -24.03
N SER A 561 -3.70 12.44 -24.29
CA SER A 561 -2.30 12.86 -24.28
C SER A 561 -2.01 13.90 -25.37
N ILE A 562 -2.38 13.61 -26.61
CA ILE A 562 -2.19 14.51 -27.75
C ILE A 562 -2.89 15.86 -27.51
N LYS A 563 -4.09 15.88 -26.93
CA LYS A 563 -4.78 17.14 -26.62
C LYS A 563 -4.01 17.99 -25.60
N ARG A 564 -3.39 17.38 -24.59
CA ARG A 564 -2.51 18.09 -23.63
C ARG A 564 -1.25 18.63 -24.33
N GLU A 565 -0.63 17.81 -25.17
CA GLU A 565 0.56 18.22 -25.92
C GLU A 565 0.28 19.35 -26.91
N ILE A 566 -0.94 19.42 -27.50
CA ILE A 566 -1.41 20.53 -28.30
C ILE A 566 -1.52 21.80 -27.47
N ASP A 567 -2.14 21.71 -26.27
CA ASP A 567 -2.26 22.86 -25.35
C ASP A 567 -0.87 23.37 -24.93
N ASP A 568 0.07 22.46 -24.65
CA ASP A 568 1.46 22.80 -24.28
C ASP A 568 2.21 23.45 -25.47
N SER A 569 2.07 22.93 -26.69
CA SER A 569 2.69 23.47 -27.91
C SER A 569 2.11 24.83 -28.25
N TYR A 570 0.81 25.03 -28.10
CA TYR A 570 0.13 26.32 -28.29
C TYR A 570 0.69 27.37 -27.29
N ASN A 571 0.82 27.01 -26.02
CA ASN A 571 1.38 27.89 -24.99
C ASN A 571 2.87 28.21 -25.22
N ALA A 572 3.62 27.30 -25.85
CA ALA A 572 5.02 27.48 -26.24
C ALA A 572 5.21 28.22 -27.58
N GLY A 573 4.15 28.45 -28.35
CA GLY A 573 4.19 29.08 -29.69
C GLY A 573 4.80 28.19 -30.78
N ASP A 574 4.86 26.87 -30.58
CA ASP A 574 5.41 25.90 -31.55
C ASP A 574 4.33 25.44 -32.54
N VAL A 575 4.13 26.24 -33.59
CA VAL A 575 3.09 26.04 -34.60
C VAL A 575 3.31 24.77 -35.44
N GLU A 576 4.55 24.35 -35.63
CA GLU A 576 4.89 23.18 -36.45
C GLU A 576 4.52 21.89 -35.72
N LYS A 577 4.88 21.81 -34.44
CA LYS A 577 4.52 20.71 -33.53
C LYS A 577 3.01 20.64 -33.31
N GLU A 578 2.33 21.77 -33.10
CA GLU A 578 0.87 21.84 -32.98
C GLU A 578 0.18 21.24 -34.21
N ARG A 579 0.65 21.56 -35.42
CA ARG A 579 0.09 21.04 -36.69
C ARG A 579 0.27 19.53 -36.81
N GLU A 580 1.43 18.98 -36.44
CA GLU A 580 1.68 17.54 -36.44
C GLU A 580 0.76 16.81 -35.47
N LEU A 581 0.60 17.34 -34.25
CA LEU A 581 -0.28 16.79 -33.24
C LEU A 581 -1.76 16.82 -33.64
N LEU A 582 -2.21 17.87 -34.33
CA LEU A 582 -3.57 17.95 -34.86
C LEU A 582 -3.83 16.87 -35.93
N ILE A 583 -2.86 16.56 -36.77
CA ILE A 583 -2.96 15.47 -37.76
C ILE A 583 -3.06 14.12 -37.08
N GLN A 584 -2.25 13.89 -36.03
CA GLN A 584 -2.31 12.68 -35.23
C GLN A 584 -3.66 12.53 -34.50
N LEU A 585 -4.17 13.62 -33.93
CA LEU A 585 -5.48 13.65 -33.28
C LEU A 585 -6.61 13.24 -34.25
N GLN A 586 -6.63 13.81 -35.46
CA GLN A 586 -7.63 13.45 -36.49
C GLN A 586 -7.54 11.97 -36.88
N LYS A 587 -6.34 11.40 -36.96
CA LYS A 587 -6.15 9.97 -37.24
C LYS A 587 -6.80 9.09 -36.14
N TYR A 588 -6.52 9.35 -34.88
CA TYR A 588 -7.07 8.57 -33.78
C TYR A 588 -8.58 8.78 -33.59
N GLU A 589 -9.10 9.98 -33.82
CA GLU A 589 -10.55 10.24 -33.80
C GLU A 589 -11.28 9.46 -34.89
N LYS A 590 -10.68 9.34 -36.09
CA LYS A 590 -11.23 8.56 -37.21
C LYS A 590 -11.20 7.06 -36.90
N GLU A 591 -10.13 6.56 -36.28
CA GLU A 591 -10.01 5.19 -35.83
C GLU A 591 -11.04 4.85 -34.74
N MET A 592 -11.24 5.75 -33.78
CA MET A 592 -12.29 5.62 -32.78
C MET A 592 -13.71 5.54 -33.38
N LEU A 593 -13.98 6.30 -34.44
CA LEU A 593 -15.26 6.27 -35.16
C LEU A 593 -15.47 4.95 -35.90
N SER A 594 -14.43 4.38 -36.49
CA SER A 594 -14.52 3.08 -37.19
C SER A 594 -14.84 1.92 -36.22
N LEU A 595 -14.28 1.97 -35.01
CA LEU A 595 -14.55 0.97 -33.93
C LEU A 595 -15.95 1.10 -33.31
N LYS A 596 -16.66 2.22 -33.55
CA LYS A 596 -18.06 2.41 -33.11
C LYS A 596 -19.08 1.85 -34.10
N ASN A 597 -18.73 1.82 -35.38
CA ASN A 597 -19.68 1.49 -36.49
C ASN A 597 -19.54 0.04 -36.98
N GLY A 598 -18.54 -0.72 -36.50
CA GLY A 598 -18.36 -2.14 -36.73
C GLY A 598 -18.48 -2.94 -35.42
#